data_bdeaaf21d519957e29f14a94870d2ad7
#
_entry.id   bdeaaf21d519957e29f14a94870d2ad7
#
_cell.length_a   1.000
_cell.length_b   1.000
_cell.length_c   1.000
_cell.angle_alpha   90.00
_cell.angle_beta   90.00
_cell.angle_gamma   90.00
#
_symmetry.space_group_name_H-M   'P 1'
#
loop_
_entity.id
_entity.type
_entity.pdbx_description
1 polymer ?
#
loop_
_entity_poly.entity_id
_entity_poly.type
_entity_poly.pdbx_seq_one_letter_code
_entity_poly.pdbx_strand_id
1 'polypeptide(L)'
;MLFSLGNTLGDYSTLLRDILGGIAFVLYLPLLTAFVKSFKNYRLALKNLLTASIFPTLLMQGMLMIVYQDVFPEWYGFTEGIFRTIWWLSFIALISYIVIFSKRFLWNFELSNVFPSWAVLYIGIGISSLTVPWTGYSQLGKTIFIYLLLALIVLLPTIFLRLWKHGIPDDVKSNLATLCAPALVAVAYLNAFETIYRPLLLGLIILSQMLYLTVLYFAPGILKSLFNPGFSALTFLLIVTAIALKGAVNYFEGLYFLYVIELVLAILILIRVVAGYINYFTD
;
A
#
# COMPACT_ATOMS: atom_id res chain seq x y z
N MET A 1 -0.68 6.87 -1.51
CA MET A 1 -1.13 6.76 -2.89
C MET A 1 -0.49 7.78 -3.82
N LEU A 2 -0.57 9.08 -3.57
CA LEU A 2 -0.01 10.12 -4.47
C LEU A 2 1.49 9.92 -4.74
N PHE A 3 2.30 9.56 -3.74
CA PHE A 3 3.71 9.21 -3.96
C PHE A 3 3.88 8.05 -4.95
N SER A 4 3.07 6.98 -4.82
CA SER A 4 3.15 5.83 -5.72
C SER A 4 2.65 6.16 -7.13
N LEU A 5 1.57 6.95 -7.24
CA LEU A 5 1.05 7.41 -8.53
C LEU A 5 2.07 8.31 -9.23
N GLY A 6 2.63 9.29 -8.52
CA GLY A 6 3.65 10.18 -9.07
C GLY A 6 4.86 9.39 -9.59
N ASN A 7 5.36 8.45 -8.79
CA ASN A 7 6.47 7.59 -9.23
C ASN A 7 6.12 6.77 -10.49
N THR A 8 4.89 6.24 -10.58
CA THR A 8 4.44 5.47 -11.74
C THR A 8 4.34 6.32 -13.00
N LEU A 9 3.89 7.58 -12.85
CA LEU A 9 3.77 8.55 -13.94
C LEU A 9 5.10 9.22 -14.30
N GLY A 10 6.12 9.07 -13.47
CA GLY A 10 7.44 9.64 -13.69
C GLY A 10 8.11 9.19 -14.99
N ASP A 11 7.80 7.97 -15.46
CA ASP A 11 8.30 7.46 -16.74
C ASP A 11 7.71 8.22 -17.96
N TYR A 12 6.56 8.86 -17.77
CA TYR A 12 5.90 9.65 -18.83
C TYR A 12 6.19 11.14 -18.68
N SER A 13 6.33 11.62 -17.44
CA SER A 13 6.60 13.04 -17.16
C SER A 13 7.18 13.22 -15.77
N THR A 14 8.43 13.69 -15.70
CA THR A 14 9.08 14.06 -14.43
C THR A 14 8.32 15.17 -13.71
N LEU A 15 7.75 16.12 -14.47
CA LEU A 15 6.96 17.21 -13.91
C LEU A 15 5.71 16.68 -13.17
N LEU A 16 4.99 15.72 -13.75
CA LEU A 16 3.83 15.09 -13.08
C LEU A 16 4.26 14.34 -11.82
N ARG A 17 5.39 13.62 -11.86
CA ARG A 17 5.98 12.98 -10.68
C ARG A 17 6.19 13.98 -9.57
N ASP A 18 6.86 15.07 -9.86
CA ASP A 18 7.29 16.05 -8.88
C ASP A 18 6.11 16.84 -8.31
N ILE A 19 5.12 17.20 -9.14
CA ILE A 19 3.89 17.84 -8.68
C ILE A 19 3.12 16.92 -7.73
N LEU A 20 2.89 15.66 -8.11
CA LEU A 20 2.17 14.71 -7.27
C LEU A 20 2.93 14.37 -5.98
N GLY A 21 4.25 14.26 -6.06
CA GLY A 21 5.13 14.11 -4.91
C GLY A 21 5.06 15.30 -3.96
N GLY A 22 5.10 16.52 -4.50
CA GLY A 22 4.98 17.76 -3.73
C GLY A 22 3.62 17.86 -3.01
N ILE A 23 2.51 17.58 -3.72
CA ILE A 23 1.17 17.54 -3.11
C ILE A 23 1.12 16.47 -2.01
N ALA A 24 1.66 15.28 -2.28
CA ALA A 24 1.70 14.21 -1.28
C ALA A 24 2.48 14.61 -0.03
N PHE A 25 3.61 15.29 -0.20
CA PHE A 25 4.43 15.79 0.89
C PHE A 25 3.70 16.84 1.73
N VAL A 26 3.08 17.83 1.08
CA VAL A 26 2.29 18.88 1.75
C VAL A 26 1.14 18.28 2.56
N LEU A 27 0.46 17.25 2.03
CA LEU A 27 -0.63 16.56 2.75
C LEU A 27 -0.11 15.67 3.89
N TYR A 28 1.10 15.13 3.77
CA TYR A 28 1.68 14.24 4.77
C TYR A 28 2.14 14.98 6.03
N LEU A 29 2.69 16.20 5.91
CA LEU A 29 3.17 16.99 7.03
C LEU A 29 2.11 17.28 8.11
N PRO A 30 0.89 17.73 7.77
CA PRO A 30 -0.18 17.90 8.75
C PRO A 30 -0.55 16.60 9.46
N LEU A 31 -0.54 15.45 8.75
CA LEU A 31 -0.82 14.15 9.36
C LEU A 31 0.25 13.77 10.39
N LEU A 32 1.53 13.99 10.07
CA LEU A 32 2.63 13.78 11.02
C LEU A 32 2.52 14.72 12.23
N THR A 33 2.25 16.00 12.01
CA THR A 33 2.12 16.96 13.11
C THR A 33 0.93 16.63 13.99
N ALA A 34 -0.21 16.23 13.41
CA ALA A 34 -1.38 15.78 14.16
C ALA A 34 -1.07 14.52 14.97
N PHE A 35 -0.34 13.56 14.39
CA PHE A 35 0.09 12.35 15.08
C PHE A 35 0.97 12.68 16.29
N VAL A 36 1.97 13.54 16.13
CA VAL A 36 2.87 13.93 17.22
C VAL A 36 2.14 14.69 18.31
N LYS A 37 1.32 15.69 17.93
CA LYS A 37 0.56 16.54 18.89
C LYS A 37 -0.50 15.76 19.65
N SER A 38 -1.16 14.80 19.01
CA SER A 38 -2.28 14.04 19.56
C SER A 38 -1.93 12.59 19.86
N PHE A 39 -0.66 12.28 20.12
CA PHE A 39 -0.17 10.89 20.30
C PHE A 39 -0.99 10.10 21.34
N LYS A 40 -1.42 10.74 22.43
CA LYS A 40 -2.28 10.12 23.45
C LYS A 40 -3.62 9.65 22.86
N ASN A 41 -4.26 10.48 22.03
CA ASN A 41 -5.52 10.15 21.39
C ASN A 41 -5.34 9.04 20.34
N TYR A 42 -4.26 9.10 19.55
CA TYR A 42 -3.90 8.01 18.63
C TYR A 42 -3.67 6.69 19.37
N ARG A 43 -2.97 6.70 20.50
CA ARG A 43 -2.78 5.50 21.32
C ARG A 43 -4.11 4.90 21.81
N LEU A 44 -5.13 5.71 22.07
CA LEU A 44 -6.47 5.23 22.38
C LEU A 44 -7.17 4.68 21.15
N ALA A 45 -7.10 5.37 20.01
CA ALA A 45 -7.68 4.93 18.74
C ALA A 45 -7.07 3.60 18.25
N LEU A 46 -5.77 3.38 18.48
CA LEU A 46 -5.08 2.11 18.18
C LEU A 46 -5.53 0.92 19.05
N LYS A 47 -6.44 1.14 20.02
CA LYS A 47 -7.15 0.05 20.70
C LYS A 47 -8.22 -0.58 19.80
N ASN A 48 -8.76 0.18 18.84
CA ASN A 48 -9.65 -0.34 17.84
C ASN A 48 -8.85 -1.13 16.80
N LEU A 49 -9.25 -2.37 16.54
CA LEU A 49 -8.57 -3.30 15.67
C LEU A 49 -8.43 -2.80 14.21
N LEU A 50 -9.51 -2.21 13.67
CA LEU A 50 -9.51 -1.67 12.31
C LEU A 50 -8.55 -0.50 12.18
N THR A 51 -8.62 0.47 13.08
CA THR A 51 -7.71 1.63 13.11
C THR A 51 -6.26 1.15 13.26
N ALA A 52 -6.03 0.18 14.14
CA ALA A 52 -4.71 -0.38 14.35
C ALA A 52 -4.15 -1.06 13.10
N SER A 53 -4.97 -1.80 12.34
CA SER A 53 -4.50 -2.51 11.13
C SER A 53 -4.21 -1.57 9.95
N ILE A 54 -4.78 -0.37 9.90
CA ILE A 54 -4.58 0.63 8.84
C ILE A 54 -3.47 1.63 9.20
N PHE A 55 -3.18 1.84 10.48
CA PHE A 55 -2.16 2.78 10.95
C PHE A 55 -0.80 2.66 10.25
N PRO A 56 -0.30 1.47 9.86
CA PRO A 56 0.95 1.32 9.12
C PRO A 56 1.06 2.16 7.86
N THR A 57 -0.05 2.54 7.23
CA THR A 57 -0.03 3.39 6.03
C THR A 57 0.67 4.72 6.26
N LEU A 58 0.63 5.26 7.48
CA LEU A 58 1.36 6.48 7.83
C LEU A 58 2.88 6.27 7.74
N LEU A 59 3.38 5.14 8.27
CA LEU A 59 4.80 4.79 8.24
C LEU A 59 5.27 4.44 6.82
N MET A 60 4.42 3.78 6.03
CA MET A 60 4.71 3.45 4.63
C MET A 60 4.94 4.70 3.77
N GLN A 61 4.23 5.81 4.03
CA GLN A 61 4.47 7.07 3.31
C GLN A 61 5.90 7.58 3.54
N GLY A 62 6.43 7.47 4.77
CA GLY A 62 7.81 7.85 5.06
C GLY A 62 8.84 7.05 4.25
N MET A 63 8.58 5.76 4.01
CA MET A 63 9.44 4.95 3.15
C MET A 63 9.33 5.32 1.67
N LEU A 64 8.13 5.67 1.19
CA LEU A 64 7.92 6.06 -0.21
C LEU A 64 8.58 7.39 -0.57
N MET A 65 8.86 8.26 0.40
CA MET A 65 9.48 9.58 0.14
C MET A 65 10.88 9.45 -0.46
N ILE A 66 11.62 8.36 -0.23
CA ILE A 66 12.98 8.19 -0.76
C ILE A 66 13.03 8.19 -2.29
N VAL A 67 11.93 7.85 -2.96
CA VAL A 67 11.80 7.86 -4.42
C VAL A 67 11.94 9.27 -5.00
N TYR A 68 11.78 10.30 -4.16
CA TYR A 68 11.82 11.71 -4.54
C TYR A 68 13.11 12.42 -4.08
N GLN A 69 14.16 11.69 -3.72
CA GLN A 69 15.42 12.24 -3.23
C GLN A 69 16.15 13.10 -4.28
N ASP A 70 15.85 12.92 -5.55
CA ASP A 70 16.45 13.61 -6.71
C ASP A 70 15.68 14.86 -7.19
N VAL A 71 14.57 15.22 -6.52
CA VAL A 71 13.72 16.39 -6.90
C VAL A 71 14.51 17.70 -6.81
N PHE A 72 15.51 17.77 -5.92
CA PHE A 72 16.41 18.92 -5.80
C PHE A 72 17.85 18.51 -6.13
N PRO A 73 18.26 18.49 -7.41
CA PRO A 73 19.58 17.99 -7.80
C PRO A 73 20.75 18.73 -7.14
N GLU A 74 20.63 20.05 -6.92
CA GLU A 74 21.63 20.89 -6.27
C GLU A 74 21.87 20.51 -4.80
N TRP A 75 20.87 19.89 -4.15
CA TRP A 75 20.87 19.49 -2.74
C TRP A 75 20.87 17.98 -2.58
N TYR A 76 21.17 17.23 -3.64
CA TYR A 76 20.99 15.77 -3.69
C TYR A 76 21.62 15.05 -2.49
N GLY A 77 22.86 15.32 -2.14
CA GLY A 77 23.53 14.66 -1.02
C GLY A 77 22.85 14.92 0.34
N PHE A 78 22.31 16.11 0.53
CA PHE A 78 21.57 16.48 1.75
C PHE A 78 20.19 15.83 1.77
N THR A 79 19.45 15.89 0.67
CA THR A 79 18.13 15.30 0.54
C THR A 79 18.18 13.77 0.63
N GLU A 80 19.14 13.12 -0.01
CA GLU A 80 19.39 11.68 0.12
C GLU A 80 19.57 11.27 1.57
N GLY A 81 20.42 11.98 2.33
CA GLY A 81 20.66 11.69 3.75
C GLY A 81 19.38 11.78 4.60
N ILE A 82 18.58 12.83 4.39
CA ILE A 82 17.31 13.02 5.10
C ILE A 82 16.32 11.92 4.74
N PHE A 83 16.07 11.67 3.46
CA PHE A 83 15.09 10.67 3.02
C PHE A 83 15.50 9.26 3.41
N ARG A 84 16.79 8.93 3.38
CA ARG A 84 17.31 7.65 3.88
C ARG A 84 17.12 7.50 5.39
N THR A 85 17.31 8.56 6.17
CA THR A 85 17.04 8.55 7.61
C THR A 85 15.55 8.35 7.90
N ILE A 86 14.66 9.08 7.21
CA ILE A 86 13.21 8.93 7.34
C ILE A 86 12.79 7.50 6.95
N TRP A 87 13.37 6.94 5.91
CA TRP A 87 13.12 5.57 5.47
C TRP A 87 13.44 4.55 6.57
N TRP A 88 14.63 4.64 7.18
CA TRP A 88 15.04 3.74 8.26
C TRP A 88 14.18 3.89 9.51
N LEU A 89 13.86 5.10 9.91
CA LEU A 89 12.99 5.35 11.06
C LEU A 89 11.58 4.77 10.80
N SER A 90 11.03 4.96 9.61
CA SER A 90 9.74 4.42 9.21
C SER A 90 9.74 2.90 9.15
N PHE A 91 10.81 2.29 8.64
CA PHE A 91 10.99 0.84 8.54
C PHE A 91 11.07 0.19 9.93
N ILE A 92 11.93 0.72 10.81
CA ILE A 92 12.07 0.22 12.19
C ILE A 92 10.75 0.40 12.96
N ALA A 93 10.10 1.56 12.82
CA ALA A 93 8.81 1.81 13.45
C ALA A 93 7.74 0.84 12.97
N LEU A 94 7.71 0.50 11.67
CA LEU A 94 6.76 -0.44 11.09
C LEU A 94 7.01 -1.86 11.61
N ILE A 95 8.25 -2.34 11.65
CA ILE A 95 8.58 -3.66 12.25
C ILE A 95 8.14 -3.71 13.71
N SER A 96 8.51 -2.68 14.48
CA SER A 96 8.14 -2.59 15.90
C SER A 96 6.62 -2.62 16.06
N TYR A 97 5.91 -1.93 15.18
CA TYR A 97 4.45 -1.89 15.19
C TYR A 97 3.82 -3.26 14.86
N ILE A 98 4.36 -3.97 13.84
CA ILE A 98 3.92 -5.33 13.51
C ILE A 98 4.07 -6.25 14.73
N VAL A 99 5.19 -6.18 15.46
CA VAL A 99 5.42 -6.99 16.66
C VAL A 99 4.41 -6.63 17.77
N ILE A 100 4.17 -5.34 18.01
CA ILE A 100 3.21 -4.87 19.03
C ILE A 100 1.79 -5.33 18.68
N PHE A 101 1.37 -5.15 17.42
CA PHE A 101 0.06 -5.59 16.95
C PHE A 101 -0.10 -7.10 17.08
N SER A 102 0.91 -7.87 16.65
CA SER A 102 0.89 -9.32 16.74
C SER A 102 0.76 -9.81 18.19
N LYS A 103 1.55 -9.24 19.12
CA LYS A 103 1.42 -9.55 20.55
C LYS A 103 0.03 -9.24 21.10
N ARG A 104 -0.62 -8.20 20.59
CA ARG A 104 -1.91 -7.76 21.10
C ARG A 104 -3.08 -8.58 20.55
N PHE A 105 -3.07 -8.89 19.25
CA PHE A 105 -4.22 -9.46 18.55
C PHE A 105 -4.03 -10.91 18.11
N LEU A 106 -2.78 -11.40 17.95
CA LEU A 106 -2.54 -12.80 17.65
C LEU A 106 -2.41 -13.67 18.90
N TRP A 107 -2.03 -13.10 20.05
CA TRP A 107 -1.89 -13.92 21.27
C TRP A 107 -3.23 -14.51 21.71
N ASN A 108 -4.30 -13.75 21.58
CA ASN A 108 -5.68 -14.22 21.74
C ASN A 108 -6.37 -14.23 20.38
N PHE A 109 -5.95 -15.18 19.52
CA PHE A 109 -6.42 -15.22 18.13
C PHE A 109 -7.90 -15.59 18.07
N GLU A 110 -8.68 -14.71 17.46
CA GLU A 110 -10.07 -14.95 17.09
C GLU A 110 -10.24 -14.68 15.59
N LEU A 111 -10.79 -15.64 14.86
CA LEU A 111 -11.00 -15.51 13.42
C LEU A 111 -11.93 -14.33 13.07
N SER A 112 -12.91 -14.01 13.92
CA SER A 112 -13.81 -12.86 13.78
C SER A 112 -13.06 -11.52 13.66
N ASN A 113 -11.88 -11.43 14.28
CA ASN A 113 -11.02 -10.24 14.33
C ASN A 113 -10.09 -10.10 13.11
N VAL A 114 -10.04 -11.09 12.22
CA VAL A 114 -9.19 -11.05 11.02
C VAL A 114 -9.91 -10.29 9.91
N PHE A 115 -9.59 -9.02 9.73
CA PHE A 115 -10.13 -8.20 8.65
C PHE A 115 -9.18 -8.20 7.43
N PRO A 116 -9.69 -7.91 6.21
CA PRO A 116 -8.84 -7.75 5.03
C PRO A 116 -7.72 -6.72 5.23
N SER A 117 -7.94 -5.68 6.03
CA SER A 117 -6.95 -4.66 6.37
C SER A 117 -5.70 -5.20 7.12
N TRP A 118 -5.72 -6.43 7.62
CA TRP A 118 -4.50 -7.09 8.12
C TRP A 118 -3.44 -7.26 7.02
N ALA A 119 -3.89 -7.36 5.76
CA ALA A 119 -2.96 -7.35 4.64
C ALA A 119 -2.16 -6.04 4.54
N VAL A 120 -2.76 -4.89 4.90
CA VAL A 120 -2.04 -3.61 4.97
C VAL A 120 -0.93 -3.66 6.02
N LEU A 121 -1.20 -4.28 7.16
CA LEU A 121 -0.21 -4.38 8.23
C LEU A 121 0.95 -5.31 7.87
N TYR A 122 0.63 -6.56 7.51
CA TYR A 122 1.65 -7.61 7.37
C TYR A 122 2.31 -7.62 5.99
N ILE A 123 1.59 -7.27 4.93
CA ILE A 123 2.14 -7.24 3.57
C ILE A 123 2.60 -5.83 3.18
N GLY A 124 2.06 -4.80 3.81
CA GLY A 124 2.44 -3.42 3.52
C GLY A 124 3.91 -3.08 3.75
N ILE A 125 4.63 -3.85 4.58
CA ILE A 125 6.10 -3.74 4.69
C ILE A 125 6.81 -4.00 3.35
N GLY A 126 6.13 -4.59 2.37
CA GLY A 126 6.62 -4.76 1.00
C GLY A 126 6.97 -3.45 0.29
N ILE A 127 6.47 -2.31 0.76
CA ILE A 127 6.93 -0.99 0.30
C ILE A 127 8.42 -0.81 0.54
N SER A 128 8.98 -1.36 1.61
CA SER A 128 10.41 -1.31 1.83
C SER A 128 11.19 -2.08 0.76
N SER A 129 10.69 -3.23 0.29
CA SER A 129 11.28 -3.96 -0.83
C SER A 129 11.12 -3.20 -2.16
N LEU A 130 9.98 -2.57 -2.39
CA LEU A 130 9.74 -1.69 -3.54
C LEU A 130 10.77 -0.54 -3.58
N THR A 131 11.14 0.03 -2.45
CA THR A 131 12.03 1.20 -2.35
C THR A 131 13.50 0.83 -2.15
N VAL A 132 13.85 -0.44 -2.09
CA VAL A 132 15.23 -0.94 -1.96
C VAL A 132 16.19 -0.41 -3.04
N PRO A 133 15.81 -0.28 -4.34
CA PRO A 133 16.71 0.26 -5.34
C PRO A 133 17.32 1.63 -4.96
N TRP A 134 16.56 2.46 -4.25
CA TRP A 134 17.03 3.78 -3.79
C TRP A 134 17.85 3.72 -2.51
N THR A 135 17.80 2.60 -1.75
CA THR A 135 18.58 2.44 -0.51
C THR A 135 19.90 1.70 -0.71
N GLY A 136 20.05 0.94 -1.79
CA GLY A 136 21.21 0.09 -2.07
C GLY A 136 21.27 -1.22 -1.25
N TYR A 137 20.25 -1.55 -0.48
CA TYR A 137 20.24 -2.75 0.40
C TYR A 137 19.48 -3.93 -0.24
N SER A 138 19.95 -4.44 -1.38
CA SER A 138 19.30 -5.53 -2.13
C SER A 138 19.01 -6.78 -1.30
N GLN A 139 19.92 -7.17 -0.41
CA GLN A 139 19.75 -8.34 0.46
C GLN A 139 18.58 -8.16 1.44
N LEU A 140 18.36 -6.95 1.93
CA LEU A 140 17.19 -6.63 2.76
C LEU A 140 15.89 -6.83 1.97
N GLY A 141 15.85 -6.38 0.70
CA GLY A 141 14.70 -6.58 -0.18
C GLY A 141 14.35 -8.06 -0.36
N LYS A 142 15.36 -8.92 -0.57
CA LYS A 142 15.18 -10.37 -0.70
C LYS A 142 14.60 -10.99 0.58
N THR A 143 15.14 -10.61 1.74
CA THR A 143 14.66 -11.09 3.04
C THR A 143 13.20 -10.70 3.29
N ILE A 144 12.87 -9.45 2.97
CA ILE A 144 11.49 -8.94 3.09
C ILE A 144 10.57 -9.69 2.13
N PHE A 145 10.96 -9.92 0.88
CA PHE A 145 10.14 -10.69 -0.07
C PHE A 145 9.80 -12.09 0.46
N ILE A 146 10.77 -12.81 1.04
CA ILE A 146 10.53 -14.14 1.64
C ILE A 146 9.47 -14.03 2.75
N TYR A 147 9.61 -13.03 3.63
CA TYR A 147 8.62 -12.77 4.68
C TYR A 147 7.23 -12.48 4.08
N LEU A 148 7.15 -11.65 3.03
CA LEU A 148 5.89 -11.30 2.37
C LEU A 148 5.21 -12.52 1.76
N LEU A 149 5.97 -13.40 1.13
CA LEU A 149 5.45 -14.62 0.53
C LEU A 149 4.85 -15.55 1.60
N LEU A 150 5.55 -15.73 2.72
CA LEU A 150 5.06 -16.51 3.86
C LEU A 150 3.81 -15.87 4.48
N ALA A 151 3.84 -14.54 4.68
CA ALA A 151 2.70 -13.79 5.20
C ALA A 151 1.48 -13.93 4.28
N LEU A 152 1.67 -13.85 2.97
CA LEU A 152 0.59 -14.01 1.98
C LEU A 152 -0.04 -15.39 2.05
N ILE A 153 0.78 -16.46 2.11
CA ILE A 153 0.32 -17.85 2.19
C ILE A 153 -0.53 -18.10 3.44
N VAL A 154 -0.19 -17.47 4.57
CA VAL A 154 -0.94 -17.64 5.83
C VAL A 154 -2.15 -16.73 5.88
N LEU A 155 -1.96 -15.47 5.53
CA LEU A 155 -2.96 -14.42 5.76
C LEU A 155 -4.14 -14.52 4.78
N LEU A 156 -3.87 -14.78 3.50
CA LEU A 156 -4.91 -14.79 2.48
C LEU A 156 -5.96 -15.87 2.72
N PRO A 157 -5.62 -17.14 2.98
CA PRO A 157 -6.62 -18.16 3.34
C PRO A 157 -7.37 -17.83 4.63
N THR A 158 -6.68 -17.23 5.62
CA THR A 158 -7.28 -16.84 6.89
C THR A 158 -8.33 -15.74 6.71
N ILE A 159 -8.04 -14.74 5.86
CA ILE A 159 -8.99 -13.68 5.49
C ILE A 159 -10.19 -14.28 4.75
N PHE A 160 -9.97 -15.17 3.78
CA PHE A 160 -11.07 -15.81 3.06
C PHE A 160 -11.95 -16.67 3.97
N LEU A 161 -11.35 -17.43 4.89
CA LEU A 161 -12.10 -18.21 5.87
C LEU A 161 -12.95 -17.31 6.78
N ARG A 162 -12.41 -16.16 7.18
CA ARG A 162 -13.16 -15.17 7.95
C ARG A 162 -14.31 -14.57 7.16
N LEU A 163 -14.06 -14.17 5.90
CA LEU A 163 -15.10 -13.63 5.02
C LEU A 163 -16.22 -14.64 4.80
N TRP A 164 -15.89 -15.90 4.64
CA TRP A 164 -16.89 -16.95 4.46
C TRP A 164 -17.72 -17.18 5.73
N LYS A 165 -17.07 -17.24 6.92
CA LYS A 165 -17.77 -17.55 8.19
C LYS A 165 -18.55 -16.36 8.77
N HIS A 166 -18.01 -15.14 8.64
CA HIS A 166 -18.51 -13.96 9.35
C HIS A 166 -18.96 -12.83 8.42
N GLY A 167 -18.74 -12.95 7.11
CA GLY A 167 -19.02 -11.87 6.15
C GLY A 167 -18.15 -10.64 6.41
N ILE A 168 -18.54 -9.48 5.88
CA ILE A 168 -17.90 -8.19 6.13
C ILE A 168 -18.98 -7.15 6.45
N PRO A 169 -18.84 -6.39 7.54
CA PRO A 169 -19.75 -5.29 7.86
C PRO A 169 -19.74 -4.21 6.76
N ASP A 170 -20.88 -3.55 6.56
CA ASP A 170 -21.06 -2.60 5.46
C ASP A 170 -20.13 -1.39 5.53
N ASP A 171 -19.88 -0.90 6.73
CA ASP A 171 -18.98 0.24 7.03
C ASP A 171 -17.50 -0.02 6.71
N VAL A 172 -17.09 -1.29 6.60
CA VAL A 172 -15.70 -1.69 6.30
C VAL A 172 -15.55 -2.43 4.97
N LYS A 173 -16.59 -2.45 4.13
CA LYS A 173 -16.54 -3.10 2.79
C LYS A 173 -15.43 -2.54 1.90
N SER A 174 -15.08 -1.26 2.03
CA SER A 174 -13.95 -0.66 1.29
C SER A 174 -12.61 -1.35 1.59
N ASN A 175 -12.47 -1.98 2.75
CA ASN A 175 -11.26 -2.74 3.10
C ASN A 175 -11.08 -4.00 2.24
N LEU A 176 -12.09 -4.43 1.46
CA LEU A 176 -11.92 -5.51 0.46
C LEU A 176 -10.82 -5.19 -0.55
N ALA A 177 -10.56 -3.90 -0.85
CA ALA A 177 -9.46 -3.51 -1.72
C ALA A 177 -8.10 -4.03 -1.24
N THR A 178 -7.95 -4.27 0.07
CA THR A 178 -6.71 -4.80 0.64
C THR A 178 -6.42 -6.25 0.24
N LEU A 179 -7.39 -6.95 -0.35
CA LEU A 179 -7.18 -8.28 -0.97
C LEU A 179 -6.20 -8.23 -2.15
N CYS A 180 -6.02 -7.07 -2.80
CA CYS A 180 -5.03 -6.89 -3.87
C CYS A 180 -3.56 -6.93 -3.37
N ALA A 181 -3.32 -7.27 -2.11
CA ALA A 181 -1.98 -7.39 -1.53
C ALA A 181 -0.99 -8.28 -2.30
N PRO A 182 -1.37 -9.37 -3.03
CA PRO A 182 -0.43 -10.12 -3.88
C PRO A 182 0.27 -9.26 -4.93
N ALA A 183 -0.34 -8.17 -5.38
CA ALA A 183 0.30 -7.20 -6.27
C ALA A 183 1.55 -6.58 -5.64
N LEU A 184 1.48 -6.21 -4.36
CA LEU A 184 2.64 -5.65 -3.66
C LEU A 184 3.74 -6.70 -3.47
N VAL A 185 3.38 -7.97 -3.30
CA VAL A 185 4.35 -9.08 -3.24
C VAL A 185 5.03 -9.26 -4.60
N ALA A 186 4.28 -9.17 -5.72
CA ALA A 186 4.84 -9.22 -7.07
C ALA A 186 5.80 -8.04 -7.34
N VAL A 187 5.42 -6.83 -6.94
CA VAL A 187 6.28 -5.64 -7.06
C VAL A 187 7.54 -5.78 -6.20
N ALA A 188 7.40 -6.28 -4.97
CA ALA A 188 8.55 -6.55 -4.10
C ALA A 188 9.50 -7.58 -4.72
N TYR A 189 8.97 -8.62 -5.37
CA TYR A 189 9.77 -9.61 -6.09
C TYR A 189 10.57 -9.00 -7.24
N LEU A 190 9.92 -8.21 -8.08
CA LEU A 190 10.53 -7.54 -9.22
C LEU A 190 11.66 -6.59 -8.84
N ASN A 191 11.57 -5.95 -7.67
CA ASN A 191 12.57 -4.99 -7.21
C ASN A 191 13.69 -5.60 -6.35
N ALA A 192 13.47 -6.78 -5.78
CA ALA A 192 14.44 -7.41 -4.88
C ALA A 192 15.40 -8.38 -5.61
N PHE A 193 15.01 -8.90 -6.78
CA PHE A 193 15.78 -9.91 -7.49
C PHE A 193 16.18 -9.45 -8.89
N GLU A 194 17.44 -9.66 -9.25
CA GLU A 194 17.95 -9.39 -10.60
C GLU A 194 17.46 -10.45 -11.59
N THR A 195 17.36 -11.70 -11.13
CA THR A 195 16.88 -12.82 -11.96
C THR A 195 15.49 -13.22 -11.51
N ILE A 196 14.52 -13.10 -12.41
CA ILE A 196 13.10 -13.38 -12.13
C ILE A 196 12.72 -14.77 -12.61
N TYR A 197 12.25 -15.62 -11.70
CA TYR A 197 11.63 -16.89 -12.03
C TYR A 197 10.20 -16.65 -12.52
N ARG A 198 10.02 -16.69 -13.86
CA ARG A 198 8.76 -16.33 -14.53
C ARG A 198 7.51 -17.03 -13.99
N PRO A 199 7.53 -18.37 -13.68
CA PRO A 199 6.34 -19.04 -13.15
C PRO A 199 5.86 -18.48 -11.81
N LEU A 200 6.77 -18.09 -10.90
CA LEU A 200 6.41 -17.46 -9.63
C LEU A 200 5.79 -16.09 -9.86
N LEU A 201 6.41 -15.26 -10.70
CA LEU A 201 5.87 -13.96 -11.07
C LEU A 201 4.48 -14.10 -11.69
N LEU A 202 4.30 -15.03 -12.63
CA LEU A 202 3.02 -15.29 -13.27
C LEU A 202 1.95 -15.69 -12.25
N GLY A 203 2.27 -16.57 -11.31
CA GLY A 203 1.36 -16.97 -10.23
C GLY A 203 0.93 -15.79 -9.36
N LEU A 204 1.86 -14.91 -8.98
CA LEU A 204 1.57 -13.70 -8.20
C LEU A 204 0.69 -12.71 -8.99
N ILE A 205 0.98 -12.51 -10.29
CA ILE A 205 0.18 -11.64 -11.16
C ILE A 205 -1.22 -12.20 -11.34
N ILE A 206 -1.38 -13.49 -11.67
CA ILE A 206 -2.70 -14.12 -11.84
C ILE A 206 -3.52 -13.97 -10.53
N LEU A 207 -2.93 -14.30 -9.39
CA LEU A 207 -3.59 -14.18 -8.09
C LEU A 207 -4.01 -12.73 -7.81
N SER A 208 -3.11 -11.77 -8.10
CA SER A 208 -3.39 -10.34 -7.96
C SER A 208 -4.58 -9.92 -8.84
N GLN A 209 -4.60 -10.36 -10.11
CA GLN A 209 -5.64 -10.01 -11.06
C GLN A 209 -7.01 -10.62 -10.68
N MET A 210 -7.04 -11.86 -10.24
CA MET A 210 -8.28 -12.49 -9.74
C MET A 210 -8.88 -11.70 -8.58
N LEU A 211 -8.05 -11.28 -7.63
CA LEU A 211 -8.50 -10.49 -6.49
C LEU A 211 -8.86 -9.04 -6.87
N TYR A 212 -8.13 -8.45 -7.81
CA TYR A 212 -8.47 -7.15 -8.38
C TYR A 212 -9.86 -7.15 -9.03
N LEU A 213 -10.16 -8.14 -9.86
CA LEU A 213 -11.48 -8.28 -10.49
C LEU A 213 -12.58 -8.48 -9.42
N THR A 214 -12.29 -9.24 -8.36
CA THR A 214 -13.21 -9.39 -7.23
C THR A 214 -13.48 -8.04 -6.56
N VAL A 215 -12.46 -7.24 -6.31
CA VAL A 215 -12.62 -5.89 -5.74
C VAL A 215 -13.40 -4.98 -6.68
N LEU A 216 -13.10 -5.01 -7.98
CA LEU A 216 -13.85 -4.22 -8.98
C LEU A 216 -15.33 -4.60 -9.05
N TYR A 217 -15.66 -5.88 -8.89
CA TYR A 217 -17.06 -6.32 -8.85
C TYR A 217 -17.84 -5.66 -7.69
N PHE A 218 -17.20 -5.50 -6.51
CA PHE A 218 -17.83 -4.85 -5.36
C PHE A 218 -17.71 -3.33 -5.35
N ALA A 219 -16.73 -2.75 -6.06
CA ALA A 219 -16.43 -1.33 -6.04
C ALA A 219 -17.62 -0.41 -6.38
N PRO A 220 -18.48 -0.69 -7.38
CA PRO A 220 -19.65 0.16 -7.68
C PRO A 220 -20.65 0.22 -6.51
N GLY A 221 -20.85 -0.89 -5.81
CA GLY A 221 -21.72 -0.93 -4.62
C GLY A 221 -21.13 -0.10 -3.47
N ILE A 222 -19.82 -0.19 -3.25
CA ILE A 222 -19.12 0.58 -2.22
C ILE A 222 -19.18 2.08 -2.54
N LEU A 223 -18.86 2.46 -3.78
CA LEU A 223 -18.80 3.88 -4.20
C LEU A 223 -20.18 4.57 -4.25
N LYS A 224 -21.26 3.80 -4.33
CA LYS A 224 -22.65 4.30 -4.24
C LYS A 224 -23.14 4.46 -2.81
N SER A 225 -22.52 3.81 -1.83
CA SER A 225 -22.91 3.96 -0.42
C SER A 225 -22.53 5.35 0.11
N LEU A 226 -23.05 5.70 1.28
CA LEU A 226 -22.64 6.94 1.97
C LEU A 226 -21.13 6.97 2.15
N PHE A 227 -20.54 8.11 1.80
CA PHE A 227 -19.09 8.28 1.89
C PHE A 227 -18.62 8.11 3.33
N ASN A 228 -17.56 7.37 3.50
CA ASN A 228 -16.84 7.27 4.77
C ASN A 228 -15.32 7.28 4.52
N PRO A 229 -14.51 7.70 5.50
CA PRO A 229 -13.05 7.78 5.36
C PRO A 229 -12.36 6.48 4.96
N GLY A 230 -13.00 5.32 5.19
CA GLY A 230 -12.50 4.00 4.76
C GLY A 230 -12.37 3.83 3.25
N PHE A 231 -13.03 4.68 2.43
CA PHE A 231 -12.91 4.65 0.97
C PHE A 231 -11.47 4.88 0.49
N SER A 232 -10.62 5.50 1.32
CA SER A 232 -9.18 5.61 1.04
C SER A 232 -8.50 4.26 0.81
N ALA A 233 -9.01 3.18 1.37
CA ALA A 233 -8.47 1.83 1.16
C ALA A 233 -8.56 1.37 -0.31
N LEU A 234 -9.56 1.86 -1.07
CA LEU A 234 -9.69 1.56 -2.50
C LEU A 234 -8.56 2.18 -3.34
N THR A 235 -7.92 3.25 -2.87
CA THR A 235 -7.03 4.03 -3.73
C THR A 235 -5.63 3.43 -3.86
N PHE A 236 -5.01 2.99 -2.77
CA PHE A 236 -3.61 2.57 -2.78
C PHE A 236 -3.40 1.23 -3.48
N LEU A 237 -4.19 0.22 -3.14
CA LEU A 237 -3.93 -1.13 -3.65
C LEU A 237 -4.35 -1.30 -5.11
N LEU A 238 -5.32 -0.52 -5.60
CA LEU A 238 -5.64 -0.51 -7.03
C LEU A 238 -4.50 0.07 -7.87
N ILE A 239 -3.75 1.05 -7.36
CA ILE A 239 -2.57 1.52 -8.09
C ILE A 239 -1.39 0.54 -8.02
N VAL A 240 -1.28 -0.21 -6.92
CA VAL A 240 -0.22 -1.22 -6.78
C VAL A 240 -0.42 -2.37 -7.76
N THR A 241 -1.68 -2.73 -8.10
CA THR A 241 -1.93 -3.73 -9.15
C THR A 241 -1.45 -3.27 -10.52
N ALA A 242 -1.72 -2.02 -10.87
CA ALA A 242 -1.18 -1.43 -12.10
C ALA A 242 0.35 -1.38 -12.10
N ILE A 243 0.99 -1.04 -10.96
CA ILE A 243 2.46 -1.06 -10.82
C ILE A 243 3.01 -2.49 -11.02
N ALA A 244 2.34 -3.50 -10.47
CA ALA A 244 2.74 -4.89 -10.64
C ALA A 244 2.68 -5.33 -12.12
N LEU A 245 1.60 -4.96 -12.82
CA LEU A 245 1.49 -5.21 -14.27
C LEU A 245 2.58 -4.48 -15.05
N LYS A 246 2.83 -3.20 -14.77
CA LYS A 246 3.89 -2.41 -15.40
C LYS A 246 5.26 -3.10 -15.29
N GLY A 247 5.60 -3.56 -14.08
CA GLY A 247 6.85 -4.30 -13.86
C GLY A 247 6.88 -5.66 -14.57
N ALA A 248 5.73 -6.31 -14.76
CA ALA A 248 5.62 -7.61 -15.42
C ALA A 248 5.59 -7.53 -16.96
N VAL A 249 5.37 -6.37 -17.57
CA VAL A 249 5.35 -6.17 -19.04
C VAL A 249 6.61 -6.70 -19.71
N ASN A 250 7.77 -6.53 -19.09
CA ASN A 250 9.05 -7.00 -19.64
C ASN A 250 9.20 -8.53 -19.67
N TYR A 251 8.30 -9.24 -18.97
CA TYR A 251 8.34 -10.71 -18.85
C TYR A 251 7.20 -11.40 -19.59
N PHE A 252 6.08 -10.70 -19.81
CA PHE A 252 4.87 -11.25 -20.43
C PHE A 252 4.28 -10.25 -21.43
N GLU A 253 4.19 -10.66 -22.67
CA GLU A 253 3.58 -9.86 -23.76
C GLU A 253 2.09 -9.61 -23.49
N GLY A 254 1.59 -8.46 -23.94
CA GLY A 254 0.17 -8.08 -23.83
C GLY A 254 -0.26 -7.45 -22.49
N LEU A 255 0.54 -7.50 -21.44
CA LEU A 255 0.17 -6.91 -20.14
C LEU A 255 0.13 -5.38 -20.15
N TYR A 256 0.76 -4.72 -21.13
CA TYR A 256 0.79 -3.26 -21.22
C TYR A 256 -0.62 -2.66 -21.34
N PHE A 257 -1.47 -3.27 -22.16
CA PHE A 257 -2.86 -2.80 -22.32
C PHE A 257 -3.63 -2.90 -21.01
N LEU A 258 -3.47 -4.01 -20.28
CA LEU A 258 -4.12 -4.22 -18.99
C LEU A 258 -3.61 -3.23 -17.94
N TYR A 259 -2.28 -2.99 -17.93
CA TYR A 259 -1.67 -1.97 -17.07
C TYR A 259 -2.30 -0.58 -17.29
N VAL A 260 -2.48 -0.16 -18.54
CA VAL A 260 -3.05 1.16 -18.85
C VAL A 260 -4.50 1.26 -18.39
N ILE A 261 -5.31 0.21 -18.59
CA ILE A 261 -6.69 0.17 -18.10
C ILE A 261 -6.72 0.30 -16.57
N GLU A 262 -5.93 -0.49 -15.85
CA GLU A 262 -5.90 -0.44 -14.39
C GLU A 262 -5.42 0.90 -13.86
N LEU A 263 -4.41 1.51 -14.50
CA LEU A 263 -3.93 2.83 -14.14
C LEU A 263 -5.02 3.89 -14.27
N VAL A 264 -5.75 3.88 -15.40
CA VAL A 264 -6.87 4.81 -15.63
C VAL A 264 -7.97 4.60 -14.59
N LEU A 265 -8.36 3.36 -14.33
CA LEU A 265 -9.37 3.04 -13.31
C LEU A 265 -8.92 3.49 -11.91
N ALA A 266 -7.67 3.27 -11.55
CA ALA A 266 -7.12 3.71 -10.27
C ALA A 266 -7.16 5.24 -10.12
N ILE A 267 -6.86 5.99 -11.20
CA ILE A 267 -6.95 7.45 -11.22
C ILE A 267 -8.40 7.92 -11.06
N LEU A 268 -9.34 7.32 -11.79
CA LEU A 268 -10.77 7.66 -11.69
C LEU A 268 -11.33 7.43 -10.28
N ILE A 269 -10.98 6.29 -9.67
CA ILE A 269 -11.36 5.98 -8.29
C ILE A 269 -10.71 6.96 -7.31
N LEU A 270 -9.45 7.33 -7.53
CA LEU A 270 -8.79 8.35 -6.71
C LEU A 270 -9.54 9.69 -6.76
N ILE A 271 -9.86 10.17 -7.95
CA ILE A 271 -10.60 11.43 -8.14
C ILE A 271 -11.94 11.37 -7.40
N ARG A 272 -12.66 10.25 -7.54
CA ARG A 272 -13.96 10.05 -6.86
C ARG A 272 -13.82 10.05 -5.34
N VAL A 273 -12.77 9.42 -4.80
CA VAL A 273 -12.52 9.37 -3.35
C VAL A 273 -12.10 10.75 -2.83
N VAL A 274 -11.22 11.47 -3.55
CA VAL A 274 -10.81 12.84 -3.17
C VAL A 274 -12.02 13.77 -3.17
N ALA A 275 -12.87 13.73 -4.20
CA ALA A 275 -14.10 14.51 -4.24
C ALA A 275 -15.02 14.19 -3.05
N GLY A 276 -15.11 12.89 -2.67
CA GLY A 276 -15.85 12.47 -1.48
C GLY A 276 -15.30 13.06 -0.18
N TYR A 277 -13.97 13.12 -0.03
CA TYR A 277 -13.35 13.77 1.13
C TYR A 277 -13.62 15.28 1.17
N ILE A 278 -13.52 15.96 0.02
CA ILE A 278 -13.79 17.41 -0.04
C ILE A 278 -15.22 17.67 0.45
N ASN A 279 -16.22 16.96 -0.09
CA ASN A 279 -17.61 17.15 0.33
C ASN A 279 -17.78 16.83 1.84
N TYR A 280 -17.20 15.72 2.32
CA TYR A 280 -17.31 15.30 3.73
C TYR A 280 -16.74 16.31 4.74
N PHE A 281 -15.77 17.15 4.34
CA PHE A 281 -15.21 18.17 5.23
C PHE A 281 -15.80 19.57 5.00
N THR A 282 -16.61 19.75 3.95
CA THR A 282 -17.26 21.04 3.64
C THR A 282 -18.73 21.07 4.11
N ASP A 283 -19.35 19.90 4.30
CA ASP A 283 -20.67 19.73 4.91
C ASP A 283 -20.56 19.65 6.45
#